data_76f2553b72b181feb297ce9509bd3aa0
#
_entry.id   76f2553b72b181feb297ce9509bd3aa0
#
_cell.length_a   1.000
_cell.length_b   1.000
_cell.length_c   1.000
_cell.angle_alpha   90.00
_cell.angle_beta   90.00
_cell.angle_gamma   90.00
#
_symmetry.space_group_name_H-M   'P 1'
#
loop_
_entity.id
_entity.type
_entity.pdbx_description
1 polymer ?
#
loop_
_entity_poly.entity_id
_entity_poly.type
_entity_poly.pdbx_seq_one_letter_code
_entity_poly.pdbx_strand_id
1 'polypeptide(L)'
;MQAVINVAIAPLTTNPALWAQNPQQSRLVDELLLGMPVEITGEAEQHMVPVRTFYGYTGWVAQDALLTGPKAEEWLVQPQMVVIARWADVLTESRVQGACVAAGLPLGARVAVQGDPEDGWQAVTLPDGRTGYLRADALAPLYPQPCEQDQEKLRAAIAQAAKRYLGTPYRWGGKTPAGIDCSGLCRMAYLLCGISIWRDSELKEGYPIHPAHVSDMRVGDLVY
;
A
#
# COMPACT_ATOMS: atom_id res chain seq x y z
N MET A 1 -2.43 -6.86 18.47
CA MET A 1 -3.32 -5.66 18.52
C MET A 1 -3.37 -5.06 17.11
N GLN A 2 -4.57 -4.68 16.62
CA GLN A 2 -4.70 -4.05 15.30
C GLN A 2 -4.22 -2.60 15.34
N ALA A 3 -3.54 -2.18 14.29
CA ALA A 3 -3.09 -0.83 14.05
C ALA A 3 -3.18 -0.47 12.56
N VAL A 4 -3.05 0.82 12.26
CA VAL A 4 -3.12 1.34 10.89
C VAL A 4 -1.92 2.25 10.64
N ILE A 5 -1.36 2.19 9.45
CA ILE A 5 -0.30 3.11 9.01
C ILE A 5 -0.87 4.51 8.85
N ASN A 6 -0.30 5.48 9.57
CA ASN A 6 -0.77 6.87 9.64
C ASN A 6 0.19 7.88 8.99
N VAL A 7 1.15 7.41 8.25
CA VAL A 7 2.07 8.23 7.44
C VAL A 7 2.00 7.79 5.97
N ALA A 8 2.38 8.66 5.04
CA ALA A 8 2.31 8.36 3.61
C ALA A 8 3.05 7.06 3.26
N ILE A 9 4.27 6.88 3.78
CA ILE A 9 5.12 5.70 3.60
C ILE A 9 5.84 5.43 4.92
N ALA A 10 5.66 4.24 5.48
CA ALA A 10 6.40 3.75 6.64
C ALA A 10 7.36 2.63 6.21
N PRO A 11 8.67 2.79 6.36
CA PRO A 11 9.62 1.71 6.13
C PRO A 11 9.38 0.53 7.07
N LEU A 12 9.34 -0.69 6.52
CA LEU A 12 9.38 -1.94 7.28
C LEU A 12 10.80 -2.48 7.24
N THR A 13 11.41 -2.72 8.39
CA THR A 13 12.83 -3.09 8.51
C THR A 13 13.03 -4.38 9.29
N THR A 14 14.21 -4.98 9.17
CA THR A 14 14.52 -6.25 9.87
C THR A 14 15.04 -6.05 11.30
N ASN A 15 15.61 -4.89 11.61
CA ASN A 15 16.33 -4.71 12.87
C ASN A 15 16.08 -3.30 13.46
N PRO A 16 15.41 -3.22 14.63
CA PRO A 16 15.12 -1.95 15.28
C PRO A 16 16.38 -1.24 15.79
N ALA A 17 17.37 -1.97 16.28
CA ALA A 17 18.60 -1.40 16.83
C ALA A 17 19.44 -0.69 15.75
N LEU A 18 19.50 -1.27 14.55
CA LEU A 18 20.21 -0.64 13.43
C LEU A 18 19.47 0.60 12.92
N TRP A 19 18.14 0.58 12.93
CA TRP A 19 17.36 1.77 12.55
C TRP A 19 17.65 2.97 13.47
N ALA A 20 17.70 2.74 14.78
CA ALA A 20 17.97 3.80 15.75
C ALA A 20 19.39 4.38 15.65
N GLN A 21 20.39 3.56 15.29
CA GLN A 21 21.79 3.96 15.17
C GLN A 21 22.12 4.56 13.81
N ASN A 22 21.67 3.91 12.75
CA ASN A 22 21.87 4.33 11.37
C ASN A 22 20.78 3.74 10.48
N PRO A 23 19.74 4.51 10.12
CA PRO A 23 18.66 4.05 9.26
C PRO A 23 19.11 3.47 7.90
N GLN A 24 20.26 3.90 7.40
CA GLN A 24 20.82 3.39 6.14
C GLN A 24 21.40 1.97 6.27
N GLN A 25 21.73 1.53 7.47
CA GLN A 25 22.22 0.17 7.74
C GLN A 25 21.09 -0.79 8.09
N SER A 26 19.93 -0.29 8.52
CA SER A 26 18.76 -1.13 8.71
C SER A 26 18.23 -1.57 7.34
N ARG A 27 18.14 -2.87 7.13
CA ARG A 27 17.68 -3.40 5.86
C ARG A 27 16.19 -3.12 5.68
N LEU A 28 15.86 -2.25 4.73
CA LEU A 28 14.50 -2.11 4.23
C LEU A 28 14.07 -3.44 3.60
N VAL A 29 12.94 -3.97 4.05
CA VAL A 29 12.37 -5.21 3.49
C VAL A 29 11.02 -5.00 2.83
N ASP A 30 10.31 -3.94 3.21
CA ASP A 30 9.06 -3.51 2.59
C ASP A 30 8.75 -2.05 2.93
N GLU A 31 7.77 -1.46 2.27
CA GLU A 31 7.17 -0.17 2.60
C GLU A 31 5.70 -0.39 2.93
N LEU A 32 5.22 0.21 4.02
CA LEU A 32 3.81 0.21 4.40
C LEU A 32 3.21 1.57 4.05
N LEU A 33 2.03 1.58 3.44
CA LEU A 33 1.43 2.80 2.91
C LEU A 33 0.28 3.26 3.81
N LEU A 34 0.00 4.56 3.79
CA LEU A 34 -1.09 5.17 4.53
C LEU A 34 -2.38 4.33 4.45
N GLY A 35 -3.03 4.12 5.58
CA GLY A 35 -4.28 3.40 5.69
C GLY A 35 -4.17 1.88 5.66
N MET A 36 -2.98 1.31 5.41
CA MET A 36 -2.80 -0.14 5.45
C MET A 36 -2.92 -0.68 6.88
N PRO A 37 -3.71 -1.76 7.10
CA PRO A 37 -3.79 -2.42 8.39
C PRO A 37 -2.54 -3.25 8.67
N VAL A 38 -2.14 -3.28 9.94
CA VAL A 38 -1.09 -4.14 10.48
C VAL A 38 -1.49 -4.69 11.84
N GLU A 39 -0.93 -5.83 12.20
CA GLU A 39 -1.03 -6.40 13.53
C GLU A 39 0.26 -6.14 14.31
N ILE A 40 0.18 -5.50 15.47
CA ILE A 40 1.31 -5.40 16.41
C ILE A 40 1.50 -6.76 17.07
N THR A 41 2.71 -7.32 16.99
CA THR A 41 3.01 -8.70 17.41
C THR A 41 3.85 -8.79 18.66
N GLY A 42 4.35 -7.67 19.19
CA GLY A 42 5.19 -7.64 20.39
C GLY A 42 5.31 -6.24 20.97
N GLU A 43 6.21 -6.08 21.93
CA GLU A 43 6.50 -4.80 22.58
C GLU A 43 7.40 -3.93 21.72
N ALA A 44 7.35 -2.61 21.94
CA ALA A 44 8.20 -1.67 21.25
C ALA A 44 9.63 -1.74 21.78
N GLU A 45 10.60 -1.70 20.88
CA GLU A 45 12.03 -1.59 21.16
C GLU A 45 12.61 -0.38 20.45
N GLN A 46 13.30 0.52 21.15
CA GLN A 46 13.95 1.72 20.58
C GLN A 46 13.04 2.52 19.62
N HIS A 47 11.78 2.74 20.03
CA HIS A 47 10.73 3.41 19.25
C HIS A 47 10.30 2.67 17.96
N MET A 48 10.71 1.42 17.78
CA MET A 48 10.24 0.55 16.72
C MET A 48 9.29 -0.51 17.28
N VAL A 49 8.27 -0.86 16.52
CA VAL A 49 7.22 -1.80 16.90
C VAL A 49 7.24 -2.98 15.95
N PRO A 50 7.27 -4.23 16.44
CA PRO A 50 7.19 -5.41 15.58
C PRO A 50 5.76 -5.56 15.06
N VAL A 51 5.63 -5.69 13.75
CA VAL A 51 4.32 -5.81 13.10
C VAL A 51 4.29 -6.98 12.14
N ARG A 52 3.06 -7.48 11.93
CA ARG A 52 2.69 -8.37 10.83
C ARG A 52 1.73 -7.63 9.92
N THR A 53 2.03 -7.60 8.64
CA THR A 53 1.15 -7.02 7.61
C THR A 53 -0.08 -7.89 7.37
N PHE A 54 -1.13 -7.35 6.74
CA PHE A 54 -2.33 -8.11 6.34
C PHE A 54 -2.05 -9.24 5.34
N TYR A 55 -0.87 -9.26 4.75
CA TYR A 55 -0.35 -10.32 3.88
C TYR A 55 0.72 -11.19 4.56
N GLY A 56 0.78 -11.22 5.87
CA GLY A 56 1.61 -12.14 6.65
C GLY A 56 3.10 -11.79 6.74
N TYR A 57 3.57 -10.73 6.05
CA TYR A 57 4.97 -10.31 6.12
C TYR A 57 5.28 -9.61 7.45
N THR A 58 6.46 -9.83 8.02
CA THR A 58 6.81 -9.33 9.35
C THR A 58 8.05 -8.43 9.32
N GLY A 59 8.12 -7.52 10.26
CA GLY A 59 9.24 -6.61 10.43
C GLY A 59 8.96 -5.57 11.50
N TRP A 60 9.76 -4.51 11.52
CA TRP A 60 9.68 -3.43 12.48
C TRP A 60 9.34 -2.11 11.78
N VAL A 61 8.45 -1.35 12.38
CA VAL A 61 8.01 -0.03 11.89
C VAL A 61 8.13 0.99 13.02
N ALA A 62 8.41 2.25 12.69
CA ALA A 62 8.47 3.32 13.67
C ALA A 62 7.12 3.49 14.39
N GLN A 63 7.15 3.64 15.71
CA GLN A 63 5.96 3.73 16.55
C GLN A 63 5.06 4.93 16.18
N ASP A 64 5.65 6.06 15.82
CA ASP A 64 4.96 7.27 15.38
C ASP A 64 4.28 7.15 14.01
N ALA A 65 4.63 6.13 13.23
CA ALA A 65 3.94 5.81 11.98
C ALA A 65 2.62 5.02 12.18
N LEU A 66 2.33 4.60 13.42
CA LEU A 66 1.17 3.77 13.74
C LEU A 66 0.06 4.57 14.42
N LEU A 67 -1.16 4.35 13.97
CA LEU A 67 -2.39 4.71 14.67
C LEU A 67 -2.95 3.45 15.34
N THR A 68 -3.30 3.56 16.63
CA THR A 68 -3.88 2.48 17.44
C THR A 68 -5.14 2.94 18.17
N GLY A 69 -5.83 2.01 18.80
CA GLY A 69 -7.04 2.31 19.61
C GLY A 69 -8.28 2.61 18.76
N PRO A 70 -9.28 3.31 19.34
CA PRO A 70 -10.61 3.46 18.73
C PRO A 70 -10.61 4.03 17.31
N LYS A 71 -9.75 5.00 17.02
CA LYS A 71 -9.63 5.56 15.66
C LYS A 71 -9.14 4.53 14.63
N ALA A 72 -8.21 3.65 15.01
CA ALA A 72 -7.75 2.59 14.14
C ALA A 72 -8.87 1.57 13.88
N GLU A 73 -9.64 1.21 14.93
CA GLU A 73 -10.78 0.30 14.81
C GLU A 73 -11.87 0.89 13.91
N GLU A 74 -12.19 2.16 14.08
CA GLU A 74 -13.13 2.88 13.21
C GLU A 74 -12.66 2.90 11.75
N TRP A 75 -11.38 3.19 11.51
CA TRP A 75 -10.79 3.19 10.18
C TRP A 75 -10.94 1.85 9.45
N LEU A 76 -10.73 0.74 10.15
CA LEU A 76 -10.75 -0.60 9.57
C LEU A 76 -12.12 -1.03 9.02
N VAL A 77 -13.21 -0.39 9.48
CA VAL A 77 -14.57 -0.71 9.06
C VAL A 77 -15.18 0.31 8.10
N GLN A 78 -14.50 1.44 7.84
CA GLN A 78 -14.96 2.46 6.90
C GLN A 78 -14.81 2.01 5.45
N PRO A 79 -15.69 2.45 4.54
CA PRO A 79 -15.50 2.31 3.11
C PRO A 79 -14.22 3.03 2.66
N GLN A 80 -13.32 2.29 2.01
CA GLN A 80 -12.03 2.81 1.58
C GLN A 80 -11.90 2.73 0.06
N MET A 81 -11.14 3.69 -0.49
CA MET A 81 -10.61 3.66 -1.84
C MET A 81 -9.08 3.68 -1.82
N VAL A 82 -8.50 3.24 -2.91
CA VAL A 82 -7.04 3.22 -3.10
C VAL A 82 -6.61 4.33 -4.04
N VAL A 83 -5.53 5.02 -3.70
CA VAL A 83 -4.87 5.99 -4.59
C VAL A 83 -4.26 5.24 -5.77
N ILE A 84 -4.63 5.63 -6.99
CA ILE A 84 -4.12 5.06 -8.24
C ILE A 84 -3.28 6.05 -9.05
N ALA A 85 -3.25 7.31 -8.67
CA ALA A 85 -2.24 8.26 -9.15
C ALA A 85 -0.86 7.90 -8.59
N ARG A 86 0.22 8.25 -9.31
CA ARG A 86 1.59 8.02 -8.79
C ARG A 86 1.78 8.69 -7.44
N TRP A 87 1.33 9.94 -7.35
CA TRP A 87 1.30 10.77 -6.15
C TRP A 87 0.00 11.54 -6.10
N ALA A 88 -0.56 11.74 -4.93
CA ALA A 88 -1.75 12.54 -4.72
C ALA A 88 -1.63 13.35 -3.43
N ASP A 89 -2.16 14.56 -3.45
CA ASP A 89 -2.26 15.42 -2.28
C ASP A 89 -3.73 15.52 -1.84
N VAL A 90 -3.96 15.48 -0.55
CA VAL A 90 -5.27 15.80 0.05
C VAL A 90 -5.28 17.28 0.37
N LEU A 91 -6.24 18.02 -0.15
CA LEU A 91 -6.35 19.47 -0.04
C LEU A 91 -7.52 19.87 0.89
N THR A 92 -7.44 21.05 1.48
CA THR A 92 -8.51 21.59 2.35
C THR A 92 -9.79 21.93 1.59
N GLU A 93 -9.70 22.12 0.28
CA GLU A 93 -10.79 22.56 -0.59
C GLU A 93 -10.78 21.76 -1.89
N SER A 94 -11.94 21.66 -2.54
CA SER A 94 -12.11 20.98 -3.84
C SER A 94 -11.58 21.82 -5.02
N ARG A 95 -10.35 22.32 -4.88
CA ARG A 95 -9.64 23.09 -5.92
C ARG A 95 -8.12 22.95 -5.78
N VAL A 96 -7.40 23.09 -6.89
CA VAL A 96 -5.93 22.88 -6.94
C VAL A 96 -5.13 23.90 -6.11
N GLN A 97 -5.71 25.04 -5.74
CA GLN A 97 -5.07 26.06 -4.88
C GLN A 97 -5.35 25.86 -3.39
N GLY A 98 -6.11 24.82 -3.01
CA GLY A 98 -6.35 24.47 -1.61
C GLY A 98 -5.04 24.22 -0.85
N ALA A 99 -5.02 24.55 0.43
CA ALA A 99 -3.89 24.21 1.29
C ALA A 99 -3.78 22.69 1.43
N CYS A 100 -2.56 22.18 1.61
CA CYS A 100 -2.33 20.75 1.71
C CYS A 100 -2.61 20.23 3.12
N VAL A 101 -3.51 19.26 3.25
CA VAL A 101 -3.79 18.50 4.47
C VAL A 101 -2.79 17.34 4.63
N ALA A 102 -2.52 16.65 3.53
CA ALA A 102 -1.52 15.59 3.45
C ALA A 102 -0.92 15.55 2.04
N ALA A 103 0.40 15.61 1.96
CA ALA A 103 1.15 15.62 0.71
C ALA A 103 1.72 14.25 0.36
N GLY A 104 1.83 13.99 -0.94
CA GLY A 104 2.62 12.89 -1.46
C GLY A 104 2.09 11.51 -1.06
N LEU A 105 0.77 11.31 -1.04
CA LEU A 105 0.22 9.97 -0.89
C LEU A 105 0.60 9.13 -2.12
N PRO A 106 1.32 8.02 -1.94
CA PRO A 106 1.76 7.20 -3.06
C PRO A 106 0.64 6.33 -3.62
N LEU A 107 0.83 5.89 -4.85
CA LEU A 107 0.04 4.81 -5.45
C LEU A 107 -0.05 3.61 -4.48
N GLY A 108 -1.26 3.19 -4.15
CA GLY A 108 -1.56 2.13 -3.17
C GLY A 108 -1.92 2.62 -1.76
N ALA A 109 -1.76 3.91 -1.44
CA ALA A 109 -2.28 4.49 -0.20
C ALA A 109 -3.81 4.40 -0.15
N ARG A 110 -4.39 4.33 1.06
CA ARG A 110 -5.82 4.20 1.26
C ARG A 110 -6.39 5.43 1.93
N VAL A 111 -7.57 5.83 1.49
CA VAL A 111 -8.36 6.91 2.09
C VAL A 111 -9.79 6.43 2.29
N ALA A 112 -10.46 6.86 3.37
CA ALA A 112 -11.89 6.65 3.52
C ALA A 112 -12.64 7.71 2.70
N VAL A 113 -13.78 7.34 2.10
CA VAL A 113 -14.56 8.22 1.24
C VAL A 113 -15.86 8.63 1.90
N GLN A 114 -16.29 9.87 1.63
CA GLN A 114 -17.52 10.44 2.12
C GLN A 114 -18.38 10.90 0.94
N GLY A 115 -19.57 10.33 0.80
CA GLY A 115 -20.51 10.68 -0.28
C GLY A 115 -19.96 10.35 -1.67
N ASP A 116 -20.67 10.86 -2.66
CA ASP A 116 -20.28 10.77 -4.07
C ASP A 116 -19.33 11.92 -4.46
N PRO A 117 -18.48 11.73 -5.48
CA PRO A 117 -17.62 12.81 -5.97
C PRO A 117 -18.43 13.96 -6.59
N GLU A 118 -18.02 15.21 -6.31
CA GLU A 118 -18.60 16.42 -6.85
C GLU A 118 -17.53 17.18 -7.67
N ASP A 119 -17.88 17.65 -8.87
CA ASP A 119 -17.00 18.41 -9.77
C ASP A 119 -15.60 17.80 -9.97
N GLY A 120 -15.51 16.47 -9.95
CA GLY A 120 -14.26 15.72 -10.10
C GLY A 120 -13.40 15.66 -8.84
N TRP A 121 -13.95 16.02 -7.68
CA TRP A 121 -13.32 15.91 -6.37
C TRP A 121 -14.07 14.95 -5.47
N GLN A 122 -13.34 14.17 -4.69
CA GLN A 122 -13.84 13.26 -3.69
C GLN A 122 -13.49 13.78 -2.30
N ALA A 123 -14.49 13.94 -1.45
CA ALA A 123 -14.28 14.19 -0.01
C ALA A 123 -13.73 12.93 0.64
N VAL A 124 -12.64 13.06 1.38
CA VAL A 124 -11.92 11.95 1.99
C VAL A 124 -11.58 12.21 3.44
N THR A 125 -11.39 11.12 4.19
CA THR A 125 -10.88 11.13 5.57
C THR A 125 -9.60 10.31 5.61
N LEU A 126 -8.61 10.79 6.37
CA LEU A 126 -7.36 10.09 6.68
C LEU A 126 -7.52 9.25 7.95
N PRO A 127 -6.63 8.28 8.23
CA PRO A 127 -6.74 7.42 9.41
C PRO A 127 -6.81 8.19 10.74
N ASP A 128 -6.12 9.32 10.87
CA ASP A 128 -6.12 10.17 12.07
C ASP A 128 -7.37 11.05 12.23
N GLY A 129 -8.30 11.00 11.26
CA GLY A 129 -9.55 11.76 11.25
C GLY A 129 -9.45 13.11 10.55
N ARG A 130 -8.29 13.53 10.04
CA ARG A 130 -8.21 14.71 9.18
C ARG A 130 -9.01 14.49 7.89
N THR A 131 -9.73 15.50 7.45
CA THR A 131 -10.56 15.47 6.25
C THR A 131 -10.03 16.43 5.17
N GLY A 132 -10.40 16.17 3.94
CA GLY A 132 -10.06 17.03 2.81
C GLY A 132 -10.59 16.47 1.51
N TYR A 133 -10.04 16.94 0.41
CA TYR A 133 -10.47 16.61 -0.94
C TYR A 133 -9.32 16.06 -1.76
N LEU A 134 -9.61 15.07 -2.56
CA LEU A 134 -8.68 14.44 -3.50
C LEU A 134 -9.36 14.33 -4.87
N ARG A 135 -8.59 14.41 -5.94
CA ARG A 135 -9.14 14.21 -7.29
C ARG A 135 -9.79 12.84 -7.41
N ALA A 136 -11.05 12.79 -7.84
CA ALA A 136 -11.78 11.54 -7.96
C ALA A 136 -11.14 10.56 -8.96
N ASP A 137 -10.53 11.08 -10.03
CA ASP A 137 -9.80 10.30 -11.04
C ASP A 137 -8.45 9.72 -10.54
N ALA A 138 -7.99 10.17 -9.37
CA ALA A 138 -6.83 9.62 -8.68
C ALA A 138 -7.17 8.43 -7.75
N LEU A 139 -8.45 8.04 -7.65
CA LEU A 139 -8.94 7.00 -6.77
C LEU A 139 -9.55 5.83 -7.56
N ALA A 140 -9.46 4.64 -7.01
CA ALA A 140 -10.16 3.44 -7.46
C ALA A 140 -10.72 2.67 -6.26
N PRO A 141 -11.72 1.79 -6.47
CA PRO A 141 -12.20 0.90 -5.42
C PRO A 141 -11.05 0.07 -4.82
N LEU A 142 -11.08 -0.12 -3.52
CA LEU A 142 -10.26 -1.11 -2.86
C LEU A 142 -10.94 -2.48 -3.01
N TYR A 143 -10.36 -3.35 -3.83
CA TYR A 143 -10.92 -4.66 -4.12
C TYR A 143 -10.55 -5.68 -3.02
N PRO A 144 -11.53 -6.25 -2.28
CA PRO A 144 -11.28 -7.33 -1.32
C PRO A 144 -11.09 -8.70 -1.99
N GLN A 145 -11.46 -8.81 -3.27
CA GLN A 145 -11.37 -9.98 -4.13
C GLN A 145 -10.92 -9.55 -5.52
N PRO A 146 -10.54 -10.48 -6.43
CA PRO A 146 -10.16 -10.12 -7.78
C PRO A 146 -11.16 -9.18 -8.45
N CYS A 147 -10.67 -8.07 -8.99
CA CYS A 147 -11.47 -7.00 -9.60
C CYS A 147 -12.24 -7.44 -10.86
N GLU A 148 -11.86 -8.58 -11.44
CA GLU A 148 -12.47 -9.17 -12.62
C GLU A 148 -12.64 -10.69 -12.42
N GLN A 149 -13.76 -11.23 -12.90
CA GLN A 149 -14.02 -12.67 -12.89
C GLN A 149 -13.47 -13.34 -14.16
N ASP A 150 -13.43 -12.63 -15.27
CA ASP A 150 -12.83 -13.08 -16.52
C ASP A 150 -11.31 -13.08 -16.39
N GLN A 151 -10.68 -14.22 -16.57
CA GLN A 151 -9.25 -14.39 -16.37
C GLN A 151 -8.39 -13.57 -17.33
N GLU A 152 -8.80 -13.42 -18.59
CA GLU A 152 -8.02 -12.64 -19.56
C GLU A 152 -8.10 -11.14 -19.23
N LYS A 153 -9.25 -10.65 -18.81
CA LYS A 153 -9.40 -9.26 -18.34
C LYS A 153 -8.62 -9.02 -17.05
N LEU A 154 -8.64 -9.97 -16.11
CA LEU A 154 -7.87 -9.88 -14.87
C LEU A 154 -6.36 -9.81 -15.16
N ARG A 155 -5.84 -10.66 -16.05
CA ARG A 155 -4.45 -10.66 -16.49
C ARG A 155 -4.06 -9.32 -17.14
N ALA A 156 -4.92 -8.80 -18.00
CA ALA A 156 -4.73 -7.48 -18.60
C ALA A 156 -4.73 -6.35 -17.56
N ALA A 157 -5.62 -6.41 -16.55
CA ALA A 157 -5.67 -5.43 -15.45
C ALA A 157 -4.39 -5.45 -14.62
N ILE A 158 -3.86 -6.63 -14.27
CA ILE A 158 -2.58 -6.79 -13.55
C ILE A 158 -1.44 -6.14 -14.35
N ALA A 159 -1.35 -6.42 -15.66
CA ALA A 159 -0.34 -5.82 -16.51
C ALA A 159 -0.47 -4.28 -16.60
N GLN A 160 -1.69 -3.75 -16.65
CA GLN A 160 -1.93 -2.29 -16.62
C GLN A 160 -1.56 -1.68 -15.26
N ALA A 161 -1.85 -2.37 -14.15
CA ALA A 161 -1.44 -1.92 -12.82
C ALA A 161 0.09 -1.85 -12.72
N ALA A 162 0.82 -2.85 -13.23
CA ALA A 162 2.29 -2.83 -13.29
C ALA A 162 2.83 -1.64 -14.10
N LYS A 163 2.21 -1.30 -15.23
CA LYS A 163 2.63 -0.16 -16.08
C LYS A 163 2.52 1.20 -15.39
N ARG A 164 1.74 1.34 -14.31
CA ARG A 164 1.68 2.58 -13.52
C ARG A 164 3.03 2.93 -12.87
N TYR A 165 3.93 1.96 -12.72
CA TYR A 165 5.27 2.12 -12.18
C TYR A 165 6.36 2.36 -13.23
N LEU A 166 6.02 2.47 -14.52
CA LEU A 166 7.01 2.78 -15.56
C LEU A 166 7.80 4.04 -15.22
N GLY A 167 9.14 3.97 -15.36
CA GLY A 167 10.05 5.06 -15.01
C GLY A 167 10.37 5.17 -13.51
N THR A 168 9.88 4.26 -12.67
CA THR A 168 10.28 4.20 -11.26
C THR A 168 11.68 3.60 -11.15
N PRO A 169 12.61 4.22 -10.38
CA PRO A 169 13.94 3.67 -10.16
C PRO A 169 13.88 2.38 -9.33
N TYR A 170 14.89 1.51 -9.50
CA TYR A 170 15.02 0.34 -8.65
C TYR A 170 15.45 0.74 -7.23
N ARG A 171 14.74 0.21 -6.22
CA ARG A 171 15.07 0.37 -4.81
C ARG A 171 14.70 -0.90 -4.06
N TRP A 172 15.70 -1.52 -3.44
CA TRP A 172 15.49 -2.71 -2.61
C TRP A 172 14.47 -2.45 -1.50
N GLY A 173 13.52 -3.35 -1.32
CA GLY A 173 12.43 -3.21 -0.34
C GLY A 173 11.35 -2.19 -0.71
N GLY A 174 11.51 -1.44 -1.80
CA GLY A 174 10.56 -0.43 -2.23
C GLY A 174 9.32 -1.02 -2.91
N LYS A 175 8.19 -0.31 -2.80
CA LYS A 175 6.97 -0.59 -3.56
C LYS A 175 6.17 0.66 -3.93
N THR A 176 6.85 1.81 -3.95
CA THR A 176 6.24 3.10 -4.27
C THR A 176 6.82 3.70 -5.54
N PRO A 177 6.19 4.74 -6.10
CA PRO A 177 6.77 5.48 -7.25
C PRO A 177 8.08 6.20 -6.95
N ALA A 178 8.53 6.30 -5.69
CA ALA A 178 9.85 6.80 -5.31
C ALA A 178 10.97 5.76 -5.54
N GLY A 179 10.61 4.50 -5.55
CA GLY A 179 11.51 3.38 -5.79
C GLY A 179 10.81 2.06 -5.58
N ILE A 180 11.10 1.07 -6.42
CA ILE A 180 10.43 -0.22 -6.41
C ILE A 180 11.41 -1.35 -6.71
N ASP A 181 11.29 -2.49 -6.02
CA ASP A 181 12.01 -3.71 -6.40
C ASP A 181 11.14 -4.66 -7.23
N CYS A 182 11.72 -5.75 -7.69
CA CYS A 182 11.05 -6.72 -8.56
C CYS A 182 9.79 -7.30 -7.94
N SER A 183 9.85 -7.82 -6.72
CA SER A 183 8.71 -8.41 -6.03
C SER A 183 7.72 -7.35 -5.51
N GLY A 184 8.18 -6.15 -5.18
CA GLY A 184 7.33 -5.00 -4.86
C GLY A 184 6.45 -4.60 -6.03
N LEU A 185 7.01 -4.57 -7.26
CA LEU A 185 6.25 -4.32 -8.48
C LEU A 185 5.18 -5.40 -8.69
N CYS A 186 5.57 -6.67 -8.64
CA CYS A 186 4.65 -7.78 -8.78
C CYS A 186 3.54 -7.71 -7.74
N ARG A 187 3.92 -7.56 -6.46
CA ARG A 187 2.96 -7.46 -5.38
C ARG A 187 1.96 -6.32 -5.56
N MET A 188 2.42 -5.11 -5.90
CA MET A 188 1.53 -3.96 -6.08
C MET A 188 0.61 -4.11 -7.28
N ALA A 189 1.08 -4.69 -8.38
CA ALA A 189 0.25 -4.96 -9.56
C ALA A 189 -0.91 -5.90 -9.23
N TYR A 190 -0.63 -6.97 -8.49
CA TYR A 190 -1.66 -7.91 -8.05
C TYR A 190 -2.58 -7.32 -6.97
N LEU A 191 -2.02 -6.61 -5.99
CA LEU A 191 -2.78 -6.00 -4.90
C LEU A 191 -3.82 -4.98 -5.40
N LEU A 192 -3.46 -4.16 -6.37
CA LEU A 192 -4.38 -3.20 -6.99
C LEU A 192 -5.53 -3.88 -7.74
N CYS A 193 -5.38 -5.16 -8.08
CA CYS A 193 -6.43 -5.99 -8.69
C CYS A 193 -7.14 -6.91 -7.67
N GLY A 194 -6.93 -6.71 -6.35
CA GLY A 194 -7.59 -7.47 -5.30
C GLY A 194 -6.96 -8.85 -5.02
N ILE A 195 -5.73 -9.08 -5.46
CA ILE A 195 -5.03 -10.35 -5.24
C ILE A 195 -3.83 -10.11 -4.34
N SER A 196 -3.78 -10.81 -3.21
CA SER A 196 -2.63 -10.77 -2.29
C SER A 196 -1.66 -11.89 -2.62
N ILE A 197 -0.44 -11.55 -3.05
CA ILE A 197 0.67 -12.50 -3.25
C ILE A 197 1.74 -12.29 -2.17
N TRP A 198 2.68 -13.25 -2.05
CA TRP A 198 3.81 -13.09 -1.11
C TRP A 198 4.70 -11.91 -1.48
N ARG A 199 5.39 -11.33 -0.50
CA ARG A 199 6.23 -10.13 -0.71
C ARG A 199 7.51 -10.43 -1.49
N ASP A 200 8.13 -11.57 -1.22
CA ASP A 200 9.41 -11.94 -1.83
C ASP A 200 9.23 -12.74 -3.12
N SER A 201 10.27 -12.81 -3.94
CA SER A 201 10.31 -13.56 -5.21
C SER A 201 10.52 -15.04 -4.94
N GLU A 202 9.52 -15.67 -4.31
CA GLU A 202 9.47 -17.11 -4.03
C GLU A 202 8.03 -17.61 -4.04
N LEU A 203 7.85 -18.89 -4.31
CA LEU A 203 6.56 -19.54 -4.12
C LEU A 203 6.34 -19.77 -2.62
N LYS A 204 5.24 -19.25 -2.11
CA LYS A 204 4.86 -19.36 -0.70
C LYS A 204 3.55 -20.11 -0.58
N GLU A 205 3.54 -21.15 0.24
CA GLU A 205 2.31 -21.88 0.56
C GLU A 205 1.24 -20.96 1.15
N GLY A 206 -0.01 -21.18 0.77
CA GLY A 206 -1.15 -20.35 1.21
C GLY A 206 -1.42 -19.10 0.35
N TYR A 207 -0.61 -18.85 -0.69
CA TYR A 207 -0.82 -17.77 -1.65
C TYR A 207 -1.30 -18.29 -3.01
N PRO A 208 -2.06 -17.48 -3.78
CA PRO A 208 -2.74 -17.93 -5.01
C PRO A 208 -1.81 -17.96 -6.24
N ILE A 209 -0.54 -18.32 -6.06
CA ILE A 209 0.45 -18.44 -7.14
C ILE A 209 0.91 -19.88 -7.23
N HIS A 210 0.82 -20.43 -8.43
CA HIS A 210 1.18 -21.82 -8.70
C HIS A 210 2.18 -21.90 -9.86
N PRO A 211 3.09 -22.89 -9.88
CA PRO A 211 3.96 -23.14 -11.00
C PRO A 211 3.19 -23.44 -12.28
N ALA A 212 3.64 -22.89 -13.40
CA ALA A 212 3.14 -23.22 -14.73
C ALA A 212 4.31 -23.56 -15.64
N HIS A 213 4.05 -24.31 -16.73
CA HIS A 213 5.08 -24.60 -17.71
C HIS A 213 5.32 -23.34 -18.57
N VAL A 214 6.58 -23.11 -18.96
CA VAL A 214 6.97 -21.93 -19.74
C VAL A 214 6.21 -21.82 -21.06
N SER A 215 5.86 -22.96 -21.69
CA SER A 215 5.05 -22.98 -22.92
C SER A 215 3.63 -22.39 -22.74
N ASP A 216 3.14 -22.35 -21.50
CA ASP A 216 1.79 -21.92 -21.18
C ASP A 216 1.76 -20.49 -20.64
N MET A 217 2.91 -19.81 -20.65
CA MET A 217 3.08 -18.45 -20.13
C MET A 217 2.17 -17.44 -20.84
N ARG A 218 1.49 -16.63 -20.05
CA ARG A 218 0.56 -15.59 -20.51
C ARG A 218 0.84 -14.26 -19.83
N VAL A 219 0.24 -13.20 -20.37
CA VAL A 219 0.28 -11.86 -19.73
C VAL A 219 -0.18 -11.96 -18.29
N GLY A 220 0.56 -11.32 -17.39
CA GLY A 220 0.30 -11.32 -15.96
C GLY A 220 0.96 -12.46 -15.19
N ASP A 221 1.59 -13.44 -15.83
CA ASP A 221 2.37 -14.45 -15.13
C ASP A 221 3.67 -13.86 -14.58
N LEU A 222 4.17 -14.45 -13.48
CA LEU A 222 5.43 -14.08 -12.85
C LEU A 222 6.54 -15.03 -13.31
N VAL A 223 7.72 -14.45 -13.52
CA VAL A 223 8.94 -15.20 -13.86
C VAL A 223 9.94 -14.99 -12.73
N TYR A 224 10.45 -16.08 -12.15
CA TYR A 224 11.42 -16.10 -11.05
C TYR A 224 12.79 -16.55 -11.54
#